data_466e30a4acc14aa080a77b3fd8175721
#
_entry.id   466e30a4acc14aa080a77b3fd8175721
#
_cell.length_a   1.000
_cell.length_b   1.000
_cell.length_c   1.000
_cell.angle_alpha   90.00
_cell.angle_beta   90.00
_cell.angle_gamma   90.00
#
_symmetry.space_group_name_H-M   'P 1'
#
loop_
_entity.id
_entity.type
_entity.pdbx_description
1 polymer ?
#
loop_
_entity_poly.entity_id
_entity_poly.type
_entity_poly.pdbx_seq_one_letter_code
_entity_poly.pdbx_strand_id
1 'polypeptide(L)'
;MTVLRRGVRLGIDVGKARVGVARTDPDGLLAVPIETVARDAQSVTRIVAIAEEYSAMEILVGLPISLSGADTASTADARTFAGELATASGLPVRLVDERLSTVSAHAALRQSGRSQKKSRSIVDQVAAVVLLQQALDVERHSGNPAGWVVPPGQEPA
;
A
#
# COMPACT_ATOMS: atom_id res chain seq x y z
N MET A 1 -12.45 17.08 18.05
CA MET A 1 -11.01 17.09 17.77
C MET A 1 -10.62 15.75 17.14
N THR A 2 -10.06 15.80 15.95
CA THR A 2 -9.64 14.59 15.26
C THR A 2 -8.28 14.16 15.77
N VAL A 3 -8.14 12.89 16.13
CA VAL A 3 -6.89 12.33 16.64
C VAL A 3 -6.43 11.21 15.72
N LEU A 4 -5.22 11.36 15.20
CA LEU A 4 -4.59 10.29 14.42
C LEU A 4 -4.26 9.13 15.35
N ARG A 5 -4.67 7.91 14.97
CA ARG A 5 -4.33 6.72 15.77
C ARG A 5 -2.83 6.48 15.74
N ARG A 6 -2.27 6.10 16.88
CA ARG A 6 -0.85 5.74 16.97
C ARG A 6 -0.63 4.31 16.52
N GLY A 7 0.49 4.05 15.90
CA GLY A 7 0.89 2.72 15.47
C GLY A 7 1.47 2.72 14.08
N VAL A 8 2.25 1.67 13.79
CA VAL A 8 2.84 1.48 12.48
C VAL A 8 1.77 0.93 11.52
N ARG A 9 1.68 1.51 10.32
CA ARG A 9 0.89 0.96 9.21
C ARG A 9 1.84 0.60 8.09
N LEU A 10 1.54 -0.48 7.37
CA LEU A 10 2.23 -0.80 6.12
C LEU A 10 1.47 -0.22 4.95
N GLY A 11 2.20 0.25 3.95
CA GLY A 11 1.63 0.63 2.66
C GLY A 11 2.14 -0.31 1.58
N ILE A 12 1.23 -0.80 0.75
CA ILE A 12 1.51 -1.83 -0.25
C ILE A 12 1.04 -1.33 -1.62
N ASP A 13 1.97 -1.30 -2.57
CA ASP A 13 1.66 -1.01 -3.97
C ASP A 13 1.86 -2.29 -4.78
N VAL A 14 0.74 -2.90 -5.23
CA VAL A 14 0.75 -4.20 -5.89
C VAL A 14 1.02 -4.04 -7.38
N GLY A 15 2.16 -4.55 -7.85
CA GLY A 15 2.47 -4.63 -9.26
C GLY A 15 2.43 -6.07 -9.76
N LYS A 16 2.48 -6.26 -11.07
CA LYS A 16 2.47 -7.60 -11.68
C LYS A 16 3.76 -8.36 -11.41
N ALA A 17 4.88 -7.67 -11.41
CA ALA A 17 6.21 -8.27 -11.21
C ALA A 17 6.78 -8.02 -9.82
N ARG A 18 6.36 -6.94 -9.16
CA ARG A 18 6.92 -6.50 -7.90
C ARG A 18 5.85 -5.83 -7.03
N VAL A 19 6.11 -5.83 -5.72
CA VAL A 19 5.25 -5.17 -4.73
C VAL A 19 6.10 -4.19 -3.96
N GLY A 20 5.72 -2.91 -3.96
CA GLY A 20 6.39 -1.89 -3.17
C GLY A 20 5.86 -1.89 -1.75
N VAL A 21 6.75 -1.81 -0.77
CA VAL A 21 6.39 -1.82 0.65
C VAL A 21 6.96 -0.61 1.35
N ALA A 22 6.11 0.09 2.08
CA ALA A 22 6.46 1.22 2.93
C ALA A 22 5.85 1.02 4.32
N ARG A 23 6.34 1.79 5.29
CA ARG A 23 5.75 1.80 6.64
C ARG A 23 5.67 3.22 7.17
N THR A 24 4.86 3.41 8.19
CA THR A 24 4.90 4.65 8.98
C THR A 24 5.84 4.47 10.17
N ASP A 25 6.21 5.59 10.79
CA ASP A 25 6.81 5.57 12.13
C ASP A 25 5.75 5.16 13.18
N PRO A 26 6.17 4.84 14.43
CA PRO A 26 5.22 4.43 15.46
C PRO A 26 4.16 5.46 15.81
N ASP A 27 4.43 6.74 15.60
CA ASP A 27 3.44 7.80 15.85
C ASP A 27 2.49 8.00 14.66
N GLY A 28 2.75 7.36 13.52
CA GLY A 28 1.91 7.47 12.35
C GLY A 28 2.01 8.82 11.65
N LEU A 29 3.14 9.49 11.73
CA LEU A 29 3.31 10.84 11.18
C LEU A 29 3.99 10.84 9.81
N LEU A 30 4.91 9.91 9.58
CA LEU A 30 5.75 9.91 8.38
C LEU A 30 5.84 8.53 7.77
N ALA A 31 5.65 8.46 6.46
CA ALA A 31 5.82 7.23 5.70
C ALA A 31 7.24 7.15 5.14
N VAL A 32 7.87 5.98 5.25
CA VAL A 32 9.21 5.71 4.75
C VAL A 32 9.22 4.38 3.98
N PRO A 33 10.11 4.23 2.98
CA PRO A 33 10.19 2.99 2.21
C PRO A 33 10.85 1.87 3.00
N ILE A 34 10.45 0.62 2.72
CA ILE A 34 11.10 -0.56 3.30
C ILE A 34 11.84 -1.34 2.22
N GLU A 35 11.10 -1.93 1.28
CA GLU A 35 11.71 -2.75 0.24
C GLU A 35 10.75 -2.97 -0.93
N THR A 36 11.28 -3.51 -2.02
CA THR A 36 10.51 -4.01 -3.13
C THR A 36 10.54 -5.54 -3.06
N VAL A 37 9.37 -6.15 -2.98
CA VAL A 37 9.22 -7.60 -2.86
C VAL A 37 8.89 -8.19 -4.23
N ALA A 38 9.56 -9.27 -4.62
CA ALA A 38 9.24 -9.94 -5.87
C ALA A 38 7.81 -10.51 -5.82
N ARG A 39 7.10 -10.43 -6.93
CA ARG A 39 5.75 -10.98 -7.01
C ARG A 39 5.82 -12.47 -7.35
N ASP A 40 5.70 -13.31 -6.33
CA ASP A 40 5.76 -14.76 -6.46
C ASP A 40 4.94 -15.41 -5.34
N ALA A 41 5.07 -16.73 -5.18
CA ALA A 41 4.33 -17.46 -4.16
C ALA A 41 4.70 -17.07 -2.72
N GLN A 42 5.84 -16.38 -2.53
CA GLN A 42 6.34 -15.97 -1.21
C GLN A 42 6.02 -14.52 -0.86
N SER A 43 5.39 -13.78 -1.77
CA SER A 43 5.13 -12.34 -1.57
C SER A 43 4.35 -12.05 -0.30
N VAL A 44 3.24 -12.76 -0.12
CA VAL A 44 2.37 -12.58 1.05
C VAL A 44 3.12 -12.93 2.33
N THR A 45 3.83 -14.06 2.33
CA THR A 45 4.64 -14.51 3.48
C THR A 45 5.67 -13.45 3.87
N ARG A 46 6.35 -12.87 2.88
CA ARG A 46 7.36 -11.84 3.15
C ARG A 46 6.73 -10.59 3.76
N ILE A 47 5.61 -10.14 3.23
CA ILE A 47 4.93 -8.94 3.73
C ILE A 47 4.39 -9.17 5.14
N VAL A 48 3.86 -10.35 5.42
CA VAL A 48 3.42 -10.70 6.78
C VAL A 48 4.60 -10.67 7.76
N ALA A 49 5.76 -11.17 7.36
CA ALA A 49 6.97 -11.11 8.18
C ALA A 49 7.38 -9.66 8.46
N ILE A 50 7.29 -8.79 7.47
CA ILE A 50 7.58 -7.35 7.64
C ILE A 50 6.58 -6.74 8.63
N ALA A 51 5.30 -7.06 8.51
CA ALA A 51 4.27 -6.55 9.41
C ALA A 51 4.55 -6.99 10.86
N GLU A 52 4.98 -8.22 11.06
CA GLU A 52 5.36 -8.73 12.39
C GLU A 52 6.59 -8.02 12.93
N GLU A 53 7.61 -7.84 12.08
CA GLU A 53 8.86 -7.18 12.46
C GLU A 53 8.62 -5.77 13.01
N TYR A 54 7.71 -5.02 12.39
CA TYR A 54 7.41 -3.64 12.79
C TYR A 54 6.20 -3.53 13.70
N SER A 55 5.60 -4.64 14.09
CA SER A 55 4.37 -4.67 14.90
C SER A 55 3.28 -3.79 14.29
N ALA A 56 3.06 -3.95 12.99
CA ALA A 56 2.10 -3.14 12.26
C ALA A 56 0.68 -3.36 12.79
N MET A 57 -0.07 -2.28 12.91
CA MET A 57 -1.47 -2.35 13.39
C MET A 57 -2.46 -2.58 12.25
N GLU A 58 -2.10 -2.21 11.04
CA GLU A 58 -2.92 -2.44 9.85
C GLU A 58 -2.07 -2.35 8.57
N ILE A 59 -2.64 -2.85 7.48
CA ILE A 59 -2.01 -2.83 6.17
C ILE A 59 -2.91 -2.06 5.21
N LEU A 60 -2.35 -1.10 4.49
CA LEU A 60 -3.05 -0.31 3.49
C LEU A 60 -2.58 -0.75 2.11
N VAL A 61 -3.50 -1.16 1.25
CA VAL A 61 -3.19 -1.63 -0.11
C VAL A 61 -3.77 -0.66 -1.11
N GLY A 62 -2.94 -0.17 -2.03
CA GLY A 62 -3.39 0.69 -3.10
C GLY A 62 -4.33 -0.05 -4.04
N LEU A 63 -5.47 0.57 -4.35
CA LEU A 63 -6.42 0.01 -5.31
C LEU A 63 -6.32 0.81 -6.62
N PRO A 64 -5.73 0.21 -7.67
CA PRO A 64 -5.63 0.89 -8.95
C PRO A 64 -6.99 0.88 -9.65
N ILE A 65 -7.51 2.07 -9.87
CA ILE A 65 -8.78 2.28 -10.56
C ILE A 65 -8.48 3.21 -11.73
N SER A 66 -9.10 2.96 -12.88
CA SER A 66 -8.90 3.84 -14.04
C SER A 66 -9.41 5.25 -13.75
N LEU A 67 -8.95 6.24 -14.52
CA LEU A 67 -9.37 7.63 -14.33
C LEU A 67 -10.89 7.82 -14.47
N SER A 68 -11.55 6.93 -15.20
CA SER A 68 -13.02 6.95 -15.32
C SER A 68 -13.72 6.33 -14.11
N GLY A 69 -12.99 5.78 -13.16
CA GLY A 69 -13.54 5.08 -12.00
C GLY A 69 -13.86 3.61 -12.25
N ALA A 70 -13.48 3.08 -13.40
CA ALA A 70 -13.78 1.69 -13.75
C ALA A 70 -12.70 0.74 -13.21
N ASP A 71 -13.13 -0.47 -12.85
CA ASP A 71 -12.23 -1.54 -12.46
C ASP A 71 -11.45 -2.07 -13.66
N THR A 72 -10.19 -2.44 -13.41
CA THR A 72 -9.30 -3.05 -14.40
C THR A 72 -8.83 -4.41 -13.87
N ALA A 73 -8.04 -5.12 -14.68
CA ALA A 73 -7.42 -6.37 -14.23
C ALA A 73 -6.51 -6.12 -13.02
N SER A 74 -5.83 -4.98 -12.98
CA SER A 74 -4.99 -4.59 -11.85
C SER A 74 -5.82 -4.32 -10.60
N THR A 75 -7.03 -3.78 -10.75
CA THR A 75 -7.97 -3.58 -9.63
C THR A 75 -8.34 -4.92 -8.99
N ALA A 76 -8.73 -5.89 -9.81
CA ALA A 76 -9.08 -7.22 -9.34
C ALA A 76 -7.90 -7.91 -8.66
N ASP A 77 -6.71 -7.79 -9.23
CA ASP A 77 -5.49 -8.37 -8.69
C ASP A 77 -5.15 -7.78 -7.31
N ALA A 78 -5.25 -6.47 -7.17
CA ALA A 78 -4.99 -5.81 -5.89
C ALA A 78 -6.00 -6.25 -4.81
N ARG A 79 -7.26 -6.41 -5.17
CA ARG A 79 -8.28 -6.91 -4.24
C ARG A 79 -7.98 -8.33 -3.78
N THR A 80 -7.61 -9.20 -4.69
CA THR A 80 -7.26 -10.58 -4.38
C THR A 80 -6.05 -10.62 -3.45
N PHE A 81 -5.01 -9.85 -3.77
CA PHE A 81 -3.80 -9.78 -2.97
C PHE A 81 -4.10 -9.25 -1.56
N ALA A 82 -4.92 -8.21 -1.46
CA ALA A 82 -5.33 -7.65 -0.17
C ALA A 82 -6.09 -8.68 0.68
N GLY A 83 -6.96 -9.48 0.06
CA GLY A 83 -7.67 -10.55 0.75
C GLY A 83 -6.73 -11.62 1.29
N GLU A 84 -5.72 -12.00 0.51
CA GLU A 84 -4.69 -12.94 0.95
C GLU A 84 -3.88 -12.40 2.12
N LEU A 85 -3.52 -11.11 2.08
CA LEU A 85 -2.83 -10.47 3.20
C LEU A 85 -3.69 -10.43 4.45
N ALA A 86 -4.96 -10.11 4.32
CA ALA A 86 -5.89 -10.09 5.46
C ALA A 86 -5.98 -11.45 6.13
N THR A 87 -6.10 -12.51 5.34
CA THR A 87 -6.16 -13.88 5.85
C THR A 87 -4.86 -14.29 6.52
N ALA A 88 -3.73 -14.06 5.86
CA ALA A 88 -2.43 -14.51 6.35
C ALA A 88 -1.92 -13.72 7.55
N SER A 89 -2.19 -12.42 7.60
CA SER A 89 -1.68 -11.55 8.67
C SER A 89 -2.58 -11.51 9.90
N GLY A 90 -3.88 -11.71 9.72
CA GLY A 90 -4.85 -11.49 10.78
C GLY A 90 -5.04 -10.02 11.15
N LEU A 91 -4.43 -9.12 10.39
CA LEU A 91 -4.54 -7.68 10.63
C LEU A 91 -5.65 -7.08 9.76
N PRO A 92 -6.21 -5.93 10.18
CA PRO A 92 -7.09 -5.18 9.28
C PRO A 92 -6.31 -4.77 8.02
N VAL A 93 -6.88 -5.03 6.86
CA VAL A 93 -6.34 -4.60 5.57
C VAL A 93 -7.35 -3.66 4.93
N ARG A 94 -6.88 -2.48 4.50
CA ARG A 94 -7.72 -1.48 3.86
C ARG A 94 -7.29 -1.27 2.42
N LEU A 95 -8.27 -1.09 1.54
CA LEU A 95 -8.03 -0.68 0.16
C LEU A 95 -8.13 0.84 0.09
N VAL A 96 -7.15 1.46 -0.55
CA VAL A 96 -7.09 2.92 -0.71
C VAL A 96 -6.95 3.24 -2.19
N ASP A 97 -7.79 4.15 -2.70
CA ASP A 97 -7.73 4.59 -4.09
C ASP A 97 -6.38 5.25 -4.38
N GLU A 98 -5.62 4.69 -5.34
CA GLU A 98 -4.27 5.18 -5.62
C GLU A 98 -4.18 6.13 -6.84
N ARG A 99 -5.31 6.57 -7.39
CA ARG A 99 -5.31 7.41 -8.60
C ARG A 99 -4.46 8.68 -8.48
N LEU A 100 -4.37 9.27 -7.30
CA LEU A 100 -3.62 10.50 -7.09
C LEU A 100 -2.14 10.27 -6.79
N SER A 101 -1.81 9.21 -6.03
CA SER A 101 -0.46 8.97 -5.56
C SER A 101 0.49 8.47 -6.64
N THR A 102 0.04 7.58 -7.53
CA THR A 102 0.86 7.00 -8.58
C THR A 102 1.37 8.06 -9.55
N VAL A 103 0.53 9.01 -9.92
CA VAL A 103 0.91 10.11 -10.81
C VAL A 103 2.05 10.93 -10.19
N SER A 104 1.95 11.26 -8.93
CA SER A 104 2.98 12.04 -8.22
C SER A 104 4.31 11.30 -8.15
N ALA A 105 4.30 10.01 -7.88
CA ALA A 105 5.50 9.19 -7.81
C ALA A 105 6.22 9.13 -9.16
N HIS A 106 5.50 8.91 -10.24
CA HIS A 106 6.06 8.87 -11.59
C HIS A 106 6.65 10.22 -12.00
N ALA A 107 5.97 11.32 -11.68
CA ALA A 107 6.44 12.66 -11.99
C ALA A 107 7.76 12.96 -11.27
N ALA A 108 7.86 12.61 -10.00
CA ALA A 108 9.08 12.83 -9.22
C ALA A 108 10.27 12.06 -9.79
N LEU A 109 10.06 10.82 -10.23
CA LEU A 109 11.13 10.00 -10.79
C LEU A 109 11.57 10.46 -12.17
N ARG A 110 10.66 10.96 -12.99
CA ARG A 110 11.04 11.54 -14.29
C ARG A 110 11.99 12.72 -14.15
N GLN A 111 11.78 13.53 -13.14
CA GLN A 111 12.64 14.68 -12.87
C GLN A 111 14.03 14.27 -12.36
N SER A 112 14.16 13.09 -11.75
CA SER A 112 15.42 12.62 -11.20
C SER A 112 16.38 12.05 -12.22
N GLY A 113 15.92 11.70 -13.44
CA GLY A 113 16.75 11.19 -14.51
C GLY A 113 17.34 9.81 -14.26
N ARG A 114 16.75 9.00 -13.43
CA ARG A 114 17.26 7.66 -13.09
C ARG A 114 17.05 6.67 -14.23
N SER A 115 17.87 5.60 -14.26
CA SER A 115 17.75 4.55 -15.25
C SER A 115 16.42 3.82 -15.09
N GLN A 116 15.89 3.32 -16.20
CA GLN A 116 14.56 2.69 -16.21
C GLN A 116 14.43 1.50 -15.27
N LYS A 117 15.48 0.67 -15.17
CA LYS A 117 15.45 -0.52 -14.31
C LYS A 117 15.46 -0.16 -12.81
N LYS A 118 16.32 0.79 -12.43
CA LYS A 118 16.36 1.29 -11.04
C LYS A 118 15.10 2.07 -10.72
N SER A 119 14.56 2.81 -11.68
CA SER A 119 13.34 3.60 -11.51
C SER A 119 12.13 2.74 -11.18
N ARG A 120 11.99 1.55 -11.78
CA ARG A 120 10.84 0.67 -11.52
C ARG A 120 10.77 0.22 -10.07
N SER A 121 11.90 -0.24 -9.51
CA SER A 121 11.96 -0.65 -8.10
C SER A 121 11.69 0.52 -7.17
N ILE A 122 12.26 1.69 -7.47
CA ILE A 122 12.06 2.89 -6.69
C ILE A 122 10.62 3.41 -6.83
N VAL A 123 10.05 3.34 -8.04
CA VAL A 123 8.65 3.75 -8.27
C VAL A 123 7.71 2.96 -7.37
N ASP A 124 7.90 1.64 -7.27
CA ASP A 124 7.05 0.79 -6.43
C ASP A 124 7.12 1.23 -4.97
N GLN A 125 8.32 1.52 -4.45
CA GLN A 125 8.49 1.98 -3.08
C GLN A 125 7.96 3.41 -2.88
N VAL A 126 8.23 4.32 -3.81
CA VAL A 126 7.75 5.70 -3.73
C VAL A 126 6.23 5.74 -3.82
N ALA A 127 5.64 4.92 -4.70
CA ALA A 127 4.19 4.84 -4.80
C ALA A 127 3.58 4.37 -3.48
N ALA A 128 4.18 3.38 -2.83
CA ALA A 128 3.73 2.90 -1.52
C ALA A 128 3.86 3.99 -0.44
N VAL A 129 4.97 4.74 -0.46
CA VAL A 129 5.18 5.86 0.49
C VAL A 129 4.13 6.95 0.29
N VAL A 130 3.91 7.38 -0.96
CA VAL A 130 2.96 8.46 -1.27
C VAL A 130 1.54 8.03 -0.91
N LEU A 131 1.16 6.80 -1.25
CA LEU A 131 -0.13 6.23 -0.89
C LEU A 131 -0.34 6.26 0.63
N LEU A 132 0.66 5.79 1.36
CA LEU A 132 0.60 5.70 2.82
C LEU A 132 0.54 7.09 3.45
N GLN A 133 1.34 8.04 2.97
CA GLN A 133 1.34 9.40 3.47
C GLN A 133 -0.01 10.09 3.23
N GLN A 134 -0.59 9.89 2.07
CA GLN A 134 -1.92 10.42 1.77
C GLN A 134 -2.99 9.81 2.66
N ALA A 135 -2.89 8.52 2.95
CA ALA A 135 -3.83 7.87 3.86
C ALA A 135 -3.72 8.44 5.28
N LEU A 136 -2.50 8.72 5.75
CA LEU A 136 -2.30 9.40 7.04
C LEU A 136 -2.91 10.79 7.04
N ASP A 137 -2.75 11.54 5.96
CA ASP A 137 -3.29 12.88 5.84
C ASP A 137 -4.83 12.85 5.86
N VAL A 138 -5.45 11.89 5.18
CA VAL A 138 -6.90 11.70 5.20
C VAL A 138 -7.37 11.41 6.63
N GLU A 139 -6.74 10.50 7.32
CA GLU A 139 -7.11 10.16 8.69
C GLU A 139 -6.95 11.36 9.62
N ARG A 140 -5.85 12.11 9.47
CA ARG A 140 -5.58 13.29 10.29
C ARG A 140 -6.63 14.37 10.10
N HIS A 141 -7.05 14.61 8.86
CA HIS A 141 -8.01 15.67 8.55
C HIS A 141 -9.46 15.28 8.83
N SER A 142 -9.82 14.01 8.57
CA SER A 142 -11.20 13.56 8.70
C SER A 142 -11.51 12.94 10.06
N GLY A 143 -10.49 12.47 10.77
CA GLY A 143 -10.67 11.67 11.98
C GLY A 143 -11.03 10.22 11.72
N ASN A 144 -11.09 9.80 10.46
CA ASN A 144 -11.44 8.44 10.06
C ASN A 144 -10.35 7.83 9.19
N PRO A 145 -10.05 6.52 9.34
CA PRO A 145 -9.08 5.86 8.49
C PRO A 145 -9.47 5.96 7.01
N ALA A 146 -8.45 6.06 6.15
CA ALA A 146 -8.67 6.12 4.71
C ALA A 146 -9.14 4.78 4.16
N GLY A 147 -9.92 4.83 3.07
CA GLY A 147 -10.33 3.64 2.36
C GLY A 147 -11.36 2.80 3.10
N TRP A 148 -11.40 1.52 2.77
CA TRP A 148 -12.35 0.58 3.37
C TRP A 148 -11.71 -0.76 3.66
N VAL A 149 -12.23 -1.45 4.70
CA VAL A 149 -11.67 -2.70 5.18
C VAL A 149 -12.04 -3.85 4.25
N VAL A 150 -11.05 -4.69 3.96
CA VAL A 150 -11.24 -5.90 3.16
C VAL A 150 -11.69 -7.03 4.09
N PRO A 151 -12.76 -7.75 3.76
CA PRO A 151 -13.15 -8.92 4.54
C PRO A 151 -12.06 -9.99 4.46
N PRO A 152 -11.59 -10.54 5.60
CA PRO A 152 -10.58 -11.59 5.56
C PRO A 152 -11.18 -12.90 5.06
N GLY A 153 -10.39 -13.63 4.27
CA GLY A 153 -10.66 -15.03 3.96
C GLY A 153 -11.89 -15.35 3.14
N GLN A 154 -12.42 -14.42 2.38
CA GLN A 154 -13.44 -14.78 1.41
C GLN A 154 -12.77 -15.32 0.16
N GLU A 155 -12.75 -16.65 0.09
CA GLU A 155 -12.40 -17.27 -1.16
C GLU A 155 -13.47 -16.93 -2.19
N PRO A 156 -13.05 -16.65 -3.43
CA PRO A 156 -14.04 -16.50 -4.49
C PRO A 156 -14.85 -17.79 -4.59
N ALA A 157 -16.12 -17.63 -4.53
CA ALA A 157 -17.03 -18.74 -4.63
C ALA A 157 -16.86 -19.45 -6.00
#